data_5f04675dea269dcadc486f538b78b384
#
_entry.id   5f04675dea269dcadc486f538b78b384
#
_cell.length_a   1.000
_cell.length_b   1.000
_cell.length_c   1.000
_cell.angle_alpha   90.00
_cell.angle_beta   90.00
_cell.angle_gamma   90.00
#
_symmetry.space_group_name_H-M   'P 1'
#
loop_
_entity.id
_entity.type
_entity.pdbx_description
1 polymer ?
#
loop_
_entity_poly.entity_id
_entity_poly.type
_entity_poly.pdbx_seq_one_letter_code
_entity_poly.pdbx_strand_id
1 'polypeptide(L)'
;MSFGYGRKKLFSGLDLQLTPGNIYGLLGKNGAGKTTLLKLICGLRIAQEGTCRVLGFDPSTRPAPMLEDICFIAEELAVPALLPRAYESLYAPFYPRFDHEALASCLKEFEIPTDKKLSELSYGQKKKFLIAFGLASRCRLLLMDEPSNGLDIPSKSQFRRLLARAGGTDQVILVSTHQVRDMENLIDPIIILDEGKIIFSQAMSAVGARLRAGIEPTEPSDERVLYAEKTLGGYAVLRENAGEEETTVDLETLFNAVTAPGSKVRAAFERAAAGAGASGSAPEGGAR
;
A
#
# COMPACT_ATOMS: atom_id res chain seq x y z
N MET A 1 2.46 -17.88 1.78
CA MET A 1 3.86 -17.94 2.28
C MET A 1 3.92 -17.78 3.79
N SER A 2 4.97 -18.33 4.45
CA SER A 2 5.21 -18.19 5.91
C SER A 2 6.61 -17.66 6.17
N PHE A 3 6.76 -16.88 7.24
CA PHE A 3 8.04 -16.28 7.64
C PHE A 3 8.06 -15.94 9.14
N GLY A 4 9.25 -16.01 9.76
CA GLY A 4 9.44 -15.60 11.15
C GLY A 4 10.88 -15.22 11.46
N TYR A 5 11.07 -14.51 12.56
CA TYR A 5 12.39 -14.18 13.11
C TYR A 5 12.74 -15.14 14.25
N GLY A 6 13.74 -15.98 14.04
CA GLY A 6 14.10 -17.00 15.00
C GLY A 6 12.92 -17.94 15.31
N ARG A 7 12.48 -17.98 16.57
CA ARG A 7 11.32 -18.81 16.98
C ARG A 7 9.97 -18.10 16.85
N LYS A 8 9.96 -16.77 16.62
CA LYS A 8 8.71 -16.00 16.52
C LYS A 8 8.21 -16.01 15.09
N LYS A 9 7.11 -16.73 14.82
CA LYS A 9 6.40 -16.71 13.55
C LYS A 9 5.72 -15.34 13.37
N LEU A 10 5.98 -14.69 12.24
CA LEU A 10 5.36 -13.41 11.88
C LEU A 10 4.23 -13.61 10.88
N PHE A 11 4.47 -14.39 9.83
CA PHE A 11 3.46 -14.74 8.82
C PHE A 11 3.20 -16.24 8.83
N SER A 12 1.94 -16.64 8.71
CA SER A 12 1.51 -18.02 8.63
C SER A 12 0.47 -18.18 7.53
N GLY A 13 0.90 -18.71 6.38
CA GLY A 13 0.03 -18.89 5.23
C GLY A 13 -0.46 -17.57 4.62
N LEU A 14 0.36 -16.48 4.69
CA LEU A 14 0.00 -15.20 4.09
C LEU A 14 -0.19 -15.38 2.59
N ASP A 15 -1.32 -14.92 2.08
CA ASP A 15 -1.66 -14.88 0.65
C ASP A 15 -1.92 -13.43 0.23
N LEU A 16 -1.29 -13.00 -0.88
CA LEU A 16 -1.42 -11.67 -1.44
C LEU A 16 -1.15 -11.71 -2.94
N GLN A 17 -2.04 -11.14 -3.70
CA GLN A 17 -1.88 -10.92 -5.13
C GLN A 17 -2.00 -9.42 -5.45
N LEU A 18 -1.06 -8.89 -6.23
CA LEU A 18 -1.06 -7.52 -6.72
C LEU A 18 -1.11 -7.53 -8.23
N THR A 19 -1.93 -6.67 -8.82
CA THR A 19 -2.09 -6.50 -10.27
C THR A 19 -1.59 -5.13 -10.70
N PRO A 20 -0.99 -5.00 -11.90
CA PRO A 20 -0.54 -3.71 -12.42
C PRO A 20 -1.67 -2.67 -12.54
N GLY A 21 -1.29 -1.40 -12.63
CA GLY A 21 -2.22 -0.27 -12.80
C GLY A 21 -2.79 0.29 -11.51
N ASN A 22 -2.28 -0.14 -10.32
CA ASN A 22 -2.85 0.25 -9.05
C ASN A 22 -1.80 0.84 -8.08
N ILE A 23 -2.26 1.73 -7.22
CA ILE A 23 -1.50 2.26 -6.08
C ILE A 23 -2.08 1.64 -4.80
N TYR A 24 -1.53 0.51 -4.39
CA TYR A 24 -2.00 -0.22 -3.21
C TYR A 24 -1.59 0.45 -1.91
N GLY A 25 -2.53 0.53 -0.97
CA GLY A 25 -2.25 0.88 0.42
C GLY A 25 -2.10 -0.37 1.29
N LEU A 26 -0.91 -0.62 1.84
CA LEU A 26 -0.67 -1.65 2.83
C LEU A 26 -0.78 -1.05 4.23
N LEU A 27 -1.96 -1.15 4.81
CA LEU A 27 -2.28 -0.59 6.12
C LEU A 27 -2.04 -1.63 7.22
N GLY A 28 -1.68 -1.17 8.40
CA GLY A 28 -1.50 -2.04 9.56
C GLY A 28 -0.84 -1.31 10.72
N LYS A 29 -1.09 -1.81 11.93
CA LYS A 29 -0.44 -1.27 13.15
C LYS A 29 1.08 -1.39 13.10
N ASN A 30 1.77 -0.66 13.96
CA ASN A 30 3.21 -0.84 14.12
C ASN A 30 3.49 -2.27 14.60
N GLY A 31 4.48 -2.92 13.96
CA GLY A 31 4.81 -4.31 14.25
C GLY A 31 3.95 -5.37 13.55
N ALA A 32 2.94 -5.01 12.75
CA ALA A 32 2.11 -5.95 12.00
C ALA A 32 2.89 -6.74 10.93
N GLY A 33 4.07 -6.25 10.52
CA GLY A 33 4.93 -6.92 9.55
C GLY A 33 5.03 -6.25 8.18
N LYS A 34 4.49 -5.03 8.01
CA LYS A 34 4.49 -4.30 6.72
C LYS A 34 5.89 -4.25 6.09
N THR A 35 6.88 -3.70 6.79
CA THR A 35 8.28 -3.65 6.35
C THR A 35 8.84 -5.02 6.00
N THR A 36 8.51 -6.05 6.78
CA THR A 36 8.97 -7.42 6.52
C THR A 36 8.37 -7.99 5.25
N LEU A 37 7.09 -7.74 5.00
CA LEU A 37 6.42 -8.13 3.76
C LEU A 37 7.08 -7.46 2.54
N LEU A 38 7.33 -6.15 2.60
CA LEU A 38 8.05 -5.45 1.53
C LEU A 38 9.45 -6.03 1.30
N LYS A 39 10.20 -6.35 2.37
CA LYS A 39 11.51 -6.99 2.28
C LYS A 39 11.48 -8.41 1.70
N LEU A 40 10.41 -9.17 1.92
CA LEU A 40 10.20 -10.48 1.28
C LEU A 40 9.94 -10.31 -0.22
N ILE A 41 9.10 -9.35 -0.61
CA ILE A 41 8.77 -9.07 -2.01
C ILE A 41 10.03 -8.67 -2.79
N CYS A 42 10.91 -7.84 -2.24
CA CYS A 42 12.13 -7.41 -2.95
C CYS A 42 13.33 -8.36 -2.74
N GLY A 43 13.14 -9.54 -2.13
CA GLY A 43 14.21 -10.53 -1.95
C GLY A 43 15.27 -10.15 -0.91
N LEU A 44 15.01 -9.18 -0.02
CA LEU A 44 15.85 -8.83 1.13
C LEU A 44 15.61 -9.74 2.34
N ARG A 45 14.53 -10.51 2.31
CA ARG A 45 14.23 -11.63 3.19
C ARG A 45 13.72 -12.79 2.35
N ILE A 46 13.87 -14.01 2.84
CA ILE A 46 13.48 -15.24 2.14
C ILE A 46 12.35 -15.89 2.93
N ALA A 47 11.25 -16.22 2.26
CA ALA A 47 10.15 -16.96 2.87
C ALA A 47 10.64 -18.35 3.32
N GLN A 48 10.19 -18.81 4.49
CA GLN A 48 10.58 -20.10 5.03
C GLN A 48 9.72 -21.24 4.48
N GLU A 49 8.45 -20.93 4.14
CA GLU A 49 7.51 -21.91 3.58
C GLU A 49 6.60 -21.22 2.55
N GLY A 50 6.09 -22.02 1.62
CA GLY A 50 5.21 -21.56 0.54
C GLY A 50 5.97 -20.93 -0.61
N THR A 51 5.27 -20.21 -1.46
CA THR A 51 5.81 -19.59 -2.68
C THR A 51 5.66 -18.09 -2.66
N CYS A 52 6.66 -17.37 -3.18
CA CYS A 52 6.60 -15.96 -3.52
C CYS A 52 7.02 -15.80 -4.97
N ARG A 53 6.21 -15.11 -5.77
CA ARG A 53 6.58 -14.76 -7.15
C ARG A 53 6.40 -13.27 -7.35
N VAL A 54 7.42 -12.63 -7.90
CA VAL A 54 7.46 -11.19 -8.14
C VAL A 54 7.88 -10.95 -9.58
N LEU A 55 7.02 -10.34 -10.38
CA LEU A 55 7.24 -10.14 -11.82
C LEU A 55 7.57 -11.46 -12.58
N GLY A 56 7.06 -12.59 -12.09
CA GLY A 56 7.32 -13.93 -12.65
C GLY A 56 8.54 -14.65 -12.06
N PHE A 57 9.36 -13.99 -11.27
CA PHE A 57 10.60 -14.53 -10.68
C PHE A 57 10.42 -14.97 -9.22
N ASP A 58 11.30 -15.83 -8.75
CA ASP A 58 11.48 -16.10 -7.32
C ASP A 58 12.42 -15.04 -6.73
N PRO A 59 11.92 -14.16 -5.82
CA PRO A 59 12.74 -13.10 -5.27
C PRO A 59 13.90 -13.59 -4.40
N SER A 60 13.88 -14.84 -3.91
CA SER A 60 14.97 -15.40 -3.11
C SER A 60 16.27 -15.54 -3.90
N THR A 61 16.19 -15.70 -5.21
CA THR A 61 17.34 -15.80 -6.12
C THR A 61 17.86 -14.45 -6.59
N ARG A 62 17.11 -13.37 -6.40
CA ARG A 62 17.47 -12.01 -6.76
C ARG A 62 18.01 -11.83 -8.19
N PRO A 63 17.32 -12.32 -9.21
CA PRO A 63 17.80 -12.25 -10.58
C PRO A 63 17.83 -10.80 -11.07
N ALA A 64 18.87 -10.41 -11.83
CA ALA A 64 19.05 -9.05 -12.32
C ALA A 64 17.81 -8.49 -13.05
N PRO A 65 17.13 -9.24 -13.96
CA PRO A 65 15.93 -8.73 -14.64
C PRO A 65 14.77 -8.38 -13.69
N MET A 66 14.68 -9.04 -12.52
CA MET A 66 13.70 -8.67 -11.50
C MET A 66 14.14 -7.41 -10.77
N LEU A 67 15.43 -7.31 -10.39
CA LEU A 67 15.94 -6.17 -9.61
C LEU A 67 15.92 -4.86 -10.41
N GLU A 68 16.10 -4.92 -11.71
CA GLU A 68 16.00 -3.77 -12.63
C GLU A 68 14.59 -3.16 -12.68
N ASP A 69 13.58 -3.96 -12.33
CA ASP A 69 12.16 -3.58 -12.35
C ASP A 69 11.54 -3.41 -10.95
N ILE A 70 12.37 -3.39 -9.88
CA ILE A 70 11.93 -3.15 -8.50
C ILE A 70 12.70 -2.00 -7.90
N CYS A 71 11.99 -1.01 -7.35
CA CYS A 71 12.59 0.01 -6.49
C CYS A 71 11.96 -0.07 -5.09
N PHE A 72 12.80 -0.14 -4.05
CA PHE A 72 12.35 -0.18 -2.67
C PHE A 72 12.88 1.04 -1.91
N ILE A 73 11.97 1.87 -1.43
CA ILE A 73 12.26 3.02 -0.56
C ILE A 73 11.92 2.62 0.86
N ALA A 74 12.97 2.37 1.65
CA ALA A 74 12.83 1.99 3.06
C ALA A 74 12.43 3.18 3.94
N GLU A 75 11.84 2.91 5.10
CA GLU A 75 11.56 3.94 6.10
C GLU A 75 12.86 4.54 6.64
N GLU A 76 13.83 3.70 7.01
CA GLU A 76 15.16 4.13 7.42
C GLU A 76 16.01 4.46 6.20
N LEU A 77 16.50 5.70 6.15
CA LEU A 77 17.21 6.23 5.00
C LEU A 77 18.72 6.11 5.17
N ALA A 78 19.37 5.34 4.31
CA ALA A 78 20.81 5.34 4.15
C ALA A 78 21.16 5.98 2.79
N VAL A 79 21.73 7.17 2.81
CA VAL A 79 22.19 7.87 1.60
C VAL A 79 23.68 8.13 1.67
N PRO A 80 24.42 7.92 0.56
CA PRO A 80 25.87 8.22 0.51
C PRO A 80 26.13 9.73 0.49
N ALA A 81 27.36 10.12 0.80
CA ALA A 81 27.81 11.51 0.75
C ALA A 81 28.09 11.96 -0.70
N LEU A 82 27.12 11.83 -1.59
CA LEU A 82 27.15 12.20 -3.00
C LEU A 82 26.23 13.39 -3.27
N LEU A 83 26.55 14.19 -4.28
CA LEU A 83 25.62 15.16 -4.85
C LEU A 83 24.46 14.41 -5.54
N PRO A 84 23.24 14.99 -5.64
CA PRO A 84 22.11 14.39 -6.36
C PRO A 84 22.46 13.89 -7.75
N ARG A 85 23.19 14.69 -8.55
CA ARG A 85 23.65 14.31 -9.89
C ARG A 85 24.61 13.11 -9.88
N ALA A 86 25.53 13.05 -8.91
CA ALA A 86 26.46 11.92 -8.80
C ALA A 86 25.72 10.64 -8.38
N TYR A 87 24.72 10.75 -7.50
CA TYR A 87 23.84 9.65 -7.15
C TYR A 87 23.07 9.13 -8.37
N GLU A 88 22.45 10.04 -9.13
CA GLU A 88 21.76 9.71 -10.38
C GLU A 88 22.69 8.97 -11.35
N SER A 89 23.87 9.53 -11.66
CA SER A 89 24.82 8.91 -12.58
C SER A 89 25.26 7.51 -12.15
N LEU A 90 25.32 7.23 -10.84
CA LEU A 90 25.73 5.95 -10.30
C LEU A 90 24.60 4.92 -10.27
N TYR A 91 23.38 5.35 -9.93
CA TYR A 91 22.27 4.41 -9.66
C TYR A 91 21.23 4.32 -10.78
N ALA A 92 21.03 5.37 -11.59
CA ALA A 92 20.09 5.33 -12.71
C ALA A 92 20.37 4.21 -13.73
N PRO A 93 21.64 3.84 -14.05
CA PRO A 93 21.91 2.75 -14.98
C PRO A 93 21.38 1.37 -14.56
N PHE A 94 21.03 1.16 -13.27
CA PHE A 94 20.41 -0.06 -12.81
C PHE A 94 18.91 -0.16 -13.15
N TYR A 95 18.31 0.92 -13.65
CA TYR A 95 16.90 0.99 -14.04
C TYR A 95 16.78 1.31 -15.52
N PRO A 96 16.56 0.32 -16.38
CA PRO A 96 16.57 0.52 -17.85
C PRO A 96 15.54 1.53 -18.36
N ARG A 97 14.49 1.79 -17.58
CA ARG A 97 13.42 2.76 -17.90
C ARG A 97 13.54 4.08 -17.15
N PHE A 98 14.75 4.37 -16.59
CA PHE A 98 14.94 5.58 -15.80
C PHE A 98 14.68 6.85 -16.61
N ASP A 99 13.85 7.72 -16.05
CA ASP A 99 13.41 8.98 -16.66
C ASP A 99 14.10 10.16 -15.98
N HIS A 100 15.17 10.65 -16.63
CA HIS A 100 16.00 11.78 -16.13
C HIS A 100 15.20 13.08 -16.02
N GLU A 101 14.27 13.33 -16.96
CA GLU A 101 13.43 14.54 -16.95
C GLU A 101 12.42 14.48 -15.80
N ALA A 102 11.83 13.30 -15.56
CA ALA A 102 10.95 13.09 -14.41
C ALA A 102 11.69 13.33 -13.09
N LEU A 103 12.95 12.85 -12.95
CA LEU A 103 13.75 13.14 -11.76
C LEU A 103 13.94 14.65 -11.58
N ALA A 104 14.38 15.34 -12.62
CA ALA A 104 14.61 16.79 -12.55
C ALA A 104 13.34 17.56 -12.17
N SER A 105 12.19 17.16 -12.74
CA SER A 105 10.88 17.72 -12.42
C SER A 105 10.49 17.50 -10.96
N CYS A 106 10.66 16.27 -10.46
CA CYS A 106 10.36 15.90 -9.05
C CYS A 106 11.28 16.66 -8.08
N LEU A 107 12.58 16.77 -8.37
CA LEU A 107 13.52 17.51 -7.54
C LEU A 107 13.13 18.99 -7.43
N LYS A 108 12.69 19.59 -8.55
CA LYS A 108 12.18 20.97 -8.57
C LYS A 108 10.90 21.12 -7.77
N GLU A 109 9.93 20.21 -7.93
CA GLU A 109 8.65 20.27 -7.20
C GLU A 109 8.84 20.08 -5.69
N PHE A 110 9.76 19.20 -5.30
CA PHE A 110 10.13 18.98 -3.91
C PHE A 110 11.09 20.02 -3.31
N GLU A 111 11.58 20.95 -4.13
CA GLU A 111 12.53 21.99 -3.72
C GLU A 111 13.82 21.40 -3.10
N ILE A 112 14.36 20.35 -3.73
CA ILE A 112 15.57 19.68 -3.25
C ILE A 112 16.80 20.45 -3.68
N PRO A 113 17.71 20.86 -2.74
CA PRO A 113 19.00 21.45 -3.09
C PRO A 113 19.85 20.46 -3.88
N THR A 114 20.31 20.85 -5.08
CA THR A 114 21.13 20.00 -5.95
C THR A 114 22.63 20.27 -5.79
N ASP A 115 22.99 21.33 -5.09
CA ASP A 115 24.36 21.79 -4.79
C ASP A 115 24.93 21.24 -3.48
N LYS A 116 24.13 20.53 -2.69
CA LYS A 116 24.51 19.90 -1.42
C LYS A 116 24.59 18.38 -1.56
N LYS A 117 25.49 17.76 -0.78
CA LYS A 117 25.53 16.30 -0.68
C LYS A 117 24.28 15.76 -0.01
N LEU A 118 23.83 14.57 -0.44
CA LEU A 118 22.64 13.92 0.14
C LEU A 118 22.78 13.69 1.64
N SER A 119 24.00 13.42 2.14
CA SER A 119 24.27 13.28 3.58
C SER A 119 24.03 14.55 4.39
N GLU A 120 24.13 15.74 3.76
CA GLU A 120 23.95 17.05 4.38
C GLU A 120 22.49 17.53 4.39
N LEU A 121 21.62 16.87 3.64
CA LEU A 121 20.20 17.19 3.58
C LEU A 121 19.50 16.83 4.90
N SER A 122 18.41 17.52 5.22
CA SER A 122 17.53 17.14 6.30
C SER A 122 16.90 15.77 6.05
N TYR A 123 16.36 15.11 7.08
CA TYR A 123 15.70 13.82 6.93
C TYR A 123 14.57 13.88 5.88
N GLY A 124 13.70 14.90 5.96
CA GLY A 124 12.60 15.09 5.00
C GLY A 124 13.10 15.33 3.57
N GLN A 125 14.18 16.09 3.39
CA GLN A 125 14.79 16.31 2.07
C GLN A 125 15.41 15.03 1.50
N LYS A 126 16.10 14.22 2.33
CA LYS A 126 16.60 12.89 1.93
C LYS A 126 15.46 12.00 1.46
N LYS A 127 14.37 11.97 2.21
CA LYS A 127 13.20 11.18 1.88
C LYS A 127 12.56 11.62 0.56
N LYS A 128 12.34 12.92 0.40
CA LYS A 128 11.85 13.52 -0.86
C LYS A 128 12.75 13.17 -2.06
N PHE A 129 14.07 13.23 -1.89
CA PHE A 129 15.03 12.83 -2.93
C PHE A 129 14.86 11.36 -3.33
N LEU A 130 14.81 10.44 -2.35
CA LEU A 130 14.66 9.00 -2.65
C LEU A 130 13.30 8.69 -3.28
N ILE A 131 12.23 9.37 -2.86
CA ILE A 131 10.91 9.27 -3.50
C ILE A 131 10.99 9.74 -4.96
N ALA A 132 11.59 10.90 -5.21
CA ALA A 132 11.78 11.43 -6.56
C ALA A 132 12.57 10.45 -7.46
N PHE A 133 13.64 9.86 -6.93
CA PHE A 133 14.44 8.86 -7.62
C PHE A 133 13.63 7.57 -7.90
N GLY A 134 12.87 7.08 -6.91
CA GLY A 134 12.01 5.90 -7.08
C GLY A 134 10.92 6.12 -8.13
N LEU A 135 10.28 7.29 -8.16
CA LEU A 135 9.30 7.63 -9.19
C LEU A 135 9.95 7.72 -10.59
N ALA A 136 11.14 8.30 -10.66
CA ALA A 136 11.91 8.42 -11.92
C ALA A 136 12.47 7.09 -12.41
N SER A 137 12.62 6.07 -11.56
CA SER A 137 13.10 4.74 -11.95
C SER A 137 12.19 4.06 -12.98
N ARG A 138 10.90 4.43 -13.03
CA ARG A 138 9.88 3.85 -13.90
C ARG A 138 9.82 2.31 -13.81
N CYS A 139 10.24 1.76 -12.67
CA CYS A 139 10.19 0.32 -12.41
C CYS A 139 8.74 -0.20 -12.39
N ARG A 140 8.53 -1.47 -12.72
CA ARG A 140 7.20 -2.09 -12.69
C ARG A 140 6.68 -2.30 -11.28
N LEU A 141 7.55 -2.35 -10.27
CA LEU A 141 7.17 -2.50 -8.88
C LEU A 141 7.90 -1.47 -8.01
N LEU A 142 7.18 -0.46 -7.55
CA LEU A 142 7.68 0.54 -6.61
C LEU A 142 7.12 0.26 -5.21
N LEU A 143 8.01 -0.07 -4.29
CA LEU A 143 7.69 -0.36 -2.89
C LEU A 143 8.13 0.82 -2.01
N MET A 144 7.23 1.37 -1.22
CA MET A 144 7.52 2.48 -0.31
C MET A 144 7.09 2.14 1.10
N ASP A 145 8.05 2.19 2.03
CA ASP A 145 7.81 1.92 3.44
C ASP A 145 7.69 3.24 4.21
N GLU A 146 6.50 3.53 4.71
CA GLU A 146 6.15 4.75 5.46
C GLU A 146 6.67 6.04 4.77
N PRO A 147 6.33 6.28 3.48
CA PRO A 147 6.94 7.38 2.71
C PRO A 147 6.54 8.77 3.21
N SER A 148 5.36 8.94 3.84
CA SER A 148 4.91 10.22 4.39
C SER A 148 5.50 10.56 5.76
N ASN A 149 6.14 9.57 6.41
CA ASN A 149 6.73 9.74 7.75
C ASN A 149 7.88 10.75 7.71
N GLY A 150 7.84 11.77 8.58
CA GLY A 150 8.86 12.82 8.64
C GLY A 150 8.75 13.89 7.55
N LEU A 151 7.71 13.87 6.73
CA LEU A 151 7.35 14.97 5.83
C LEU A 151 6.43 15.97 6.54
N ASP A 152 6.64 17.26 6.30
CA ASP A 152 5.72 18.31 6.69
C ASP A 152 4.45 18.33 5.82
N ILE A 153 3.42 19.08 6.23
CA ILE A 153 2.12 19.12 5.55
C ILE A 153 2.26 19.52 4.06
N PRO A 154 3.02 20.58 3.70
CA PRO A 154 3.23 20.91 2.29
C PRO A 154 3.90 19.79 1.49
N SER A 155 4.93 19.15 2.06
CA SER A 155 5.65 18.03 1.42
C SER A 155 4.78 16.79 1.24
N LYS A 156 3.89 16.48 2.19
CA LYS A 156 2.88 15.42 2.03
C LYS A 156 1.94 15.72 0.86
N SER A 157 1.54 16.96 0.67
CA SER A 157 0.72 17.39 -0.47
C SER A 157 1.46 17.28 -1.79
N GLN A 158 2.75 17.68 -1.84
CA GLN A 158 3.61 17.49 -3.02
C GLN A 158 3.76 16.00 -3.35
N PHE A 159 4.05 15.16 -2.36
CA PHE A 159 4.18 13.72 -2.52
C PHE A 159 2.91 13.10 -3.13
N ARG A 160 1.73 13.42 -2.60
CA ARG A 160 0.46 12.91 -3.14
C ARG A 160 0.26 13.29 -4.61
N ARG A 161 0.54 14.55 -4.99
CA ARG A 161 0.44 14.98 -6.39
C ARG A 161 1.40 14.24 -7.32
N LEU A 162 2.65 14.06 -6.89
CA LEU A 162 3.66 13.34 -7.67
C LEU A 162 3.29 11.86 -7.82
N LEU A 163 2.83 11.23 -6.75
CA LEU A 163 2.43 9.83 -6.78
C LEU A 163 1.21 9.60 -7.68
N ALA A 164 0.20 10.48 -7.62
CA ALA A 164 -0.98 10.41 -8.48
C ALA A 164 -0.64 10.53 -9.98
N ARG A 165 0.44 11.24 -10.34
CA ARG A 165 0.92 11.37 -11.73
C ARG A 165 1.80 10.22 -12.18
N ALA A 166 2.37 9.48 -11.24
CA ALA A 166 3.39 8.46 -11.52
C ALA A 166 2.79 7.11 -11.94
N GLY A 167 1.55 6.81 -11.51
CA GLY A 167 0.90 5.52 -11.79
C GLY A 167 0.72 5.27 -13.27
N GLY A 168 1.40 4.24 -13.80
CA GLY A 168 1.23 3.73 -15.17
C GLY A 168 0.40 2.46 -15.18
N THR A 169 -0.17 2.11 -16.32
CA THR A 169 -1.02 0.91 -16.50
C THR A 169 -0.28 -0.40 -16.27
N ASP A 170 1.04 -0.41 -16.39
CA ASP A 170 1.92 -1.59 -16.20
C ASP A 170 2.67 -1.57 -14.86
N GLN A 171 2.46 -0.55 -14.03
CA GLN A 171 3.16 -0.38 -12.75
C GLN A 171 2.29 -0.80 -11.57
N VAL A 172 2.90 -1.44 -10.59
CA VAL A 172 2.37 -1.63 -9.23
C VAL A 172 3.12 -0.68 -8.30
N ILE A 173 2.39 0.14 -7.58
CA ILE A 173 2.94 0.93 -6.49
C ILE A 173 2.33 0.39 -5.19
N LEU A 174 3.16 0.00 -4.23
CA LEU A 174 2.72 -0.48 -2.92
C LEU A 174 3.28 0.43 -1.83
N VAL A 175 2.39 1.13 -1.15
CA VAL A 175 2.71 2.07 -0.08
C VAL A 175 2.31 1.48 1.26
N SER A 176 3.27 1.19 2.13
CA SER A 176 2.95 0.84 3.51
C SER A 176 2.75 2.10 4.35
N THR A 177 1.73 2.11 5.19
CA THR A 177 1.52 3.19 6.14
C THR A 177 0.69 2.76 7.35
N HIS A 178 0.93 3.41 8.48
CA HIS A 178 0.04 3.40 9.64
C HIS A 178 -0.71 4.74 9.79
N GLN A 179 -0.34 5.76 8.98
CA GLN A 179 -0.98 7.08 8.94
C GLN A 179 -1.97 7.12 7.76
N VAL A 180 -3.14 6.55 7.97
CA VAL A 180 -4.14 6.29 6.92
C VAL A 180 -4.61 7.59 6.24
N ARG A 181 -4.82 8.65 7.03
CA ARG A 181 -5.29 9.96 6.55
C ARG A 181 -4.35 10.61 5.53
N ASP A 182 -3.03 10.39 5.66
CA ASP A 182 -2.06 10.98 4.73
C ASP A 182 -2.21 10.47 3.30
N MET A 183 -2.81 9.28 3.13
CA MET A 183 -2.91 8.57 1.86
C MET A 183 -4.33 8.47 1.33
N GLU A 184 -5.30 9.09 2.01
CA GLU A 184 -6.69 9.10 1.60
C GLU A 184 -6.86 9.65 0.18
N ASN A 185 -7.75 9.05 -0.60
CA ASN A 185 -8.01 9.35 -2.01
C ASN A 185 -6.84 9.13 -2.99
N LEU A 186 -5.75 8.48 -2.53
CA LEU A 186 -4.58 8.21 -3.37
C LEU A 186 -4.33 6.73 -3.54
N ILE A 187 -4.59 5.94 -2.50
CA ILE A 187 -4.35 4.50 -2.49
C ILE A 187 -5.64 3.74 -2.74
N ASP A 188 -5.61 2.90 -3.76
CA ASP A 188 -6.67 1.96 -4.13
C ASP A 188 -6.05 0.84 -4.98
N PRO A 189 -6.23 -0.45 -4.64
CA PRO A 189 -6.96 -1.04 -3.50
C PRO A 189 -6.28 -0.90 -2.12
N ILE A 190 -7.09 -1.15 -1.06
CA ILE A 190 -6.64 -1.16 0.32
C ILE A 190 -6.39 -2.60 0.80
N ILE A 191 -5.23 -2.81 1.40
CA ILE A 191 -4.82 -4.07 2.02
C ILE A 191 -4.57 -3.82 3.50
N ILE A 192 -5.23 -4.57 4.38
CA ILE A 192 -5.01 -4.46 5.84
C ILE A 192 -4.29 -5.71 6.32
N LEU A 193 -3.10 -5.50 6.87
CA LEU A 193 -2.26 -6.51 7.50
C LEU A 193 -2.39 -6.39 9.02
N ASP A 194 -2.87 -7.44 9.66
CA ASP A 194 -2.98 -7.52 11.12
C ASP A 194 -2.55 -8.89 11.59
N GLU A 195 -1.79 -8.94 12.71
CA GLU A 195 -1.25 -10.18 13.30
C GLU A 195 -0.66 -11.16 12.28
N GLY A 196 0.05 -10.63 11.27
CA GLY A 196 0.73 -11.42 10.24
C GLY A 196 -0.19 -12.05 9.18
N LYS A 197 -1.43 -11.60 9.08
CA LYS A 197 -2.41 -12.03 8.07
C LYS A 197 -2.95 -10.84 7.29
N ILE A 198 -3.23 -11.03 6.02
CA ILE A 198 -4.07 -10.09 5.27
C ILE A 198 -5.51 -10.36 5.70
N ILE A 199 -6.10 -9.43 6.47
CA ILE A 199 -7.47 -9.54 6.98
C ILE A 199 -8.50 -8.81 6.11
N PHE A 200 -8.01 -7.98 5.16
CA PHE A 200 -8.85 -7.24 4.23
C PHE A 200 -8.04 -6.88 2.98
N SER A 201 -8.65 -7.02 1.80
CA SER A 201 -8.05 -6.61 0.51
C SER A 201 -9.17 -6.28 -0.46
N GLN A 202 -9.48 -4.99 -0.63
CA GLN A 202 -10.62 -4.53 -1.44
C GLN A 202 -10.32 -3.20 -2.12
N ALA A 203 -10.91 -3.00 -3.31
CA ALA A 203 -10.99 -1.69 -3.93
C ALA A 203 -11.98 -0.79 -3.18
N MET A 204 -11.71 0.52 -3.13
CA MET A 204 -12.59 1.48 -2.44
C MET A 204 -13.97 1.58 -3.08
N SER A 205 -14.08 1.37 -4.38
CA SER A 205 -15.38 1.25 -5.07
C SER A 205 -16.21 0.07 -4.53
N ALA A 206 -15.59 -1.10 -4.31
CA ALA A 206 -16.26 -2.24 -3.70
C ALA A 206 -16.63 -1.99 -2.24
N VAL A 207 -15.85 -1.17 -1.53
CA VAL A 207 -16.17 -0.73 -0.16
C VAL A 207 -17.40 0.18 -0.17
N GLY A 208 -17.45 1.22 -1.00
CA GLY A 208 -18.57 2.15 -1.10
C GLY A 208 -19.85 1.51 -1.60
N ALA A 209 -19.75 0.51 -2.50
CA ALA A 209 -20.91 -0.26 -2.95
C ALA A 209 -21.53 -1.13 -1.84
N ARG A 210 -20.75 -1.53 -0.83
CA ARG A 210 -21.21 -2.42 0.26
C ARG A 210 -21.49 -1.75 1.59
N LEU A 211 -20.77 -0.67 1.85
CA LEU A 211 -20.87 0.04 3.11
C LEU A 211 -21.44 1.42 2.89
N ARG A 212 -22.33 1.81 3.76
CA ARG A 212 -22.80 3.17 3.91
C ARG A 212 -22.19 3.78 5.15
N ALA A 213 -21.48 4.90 4.98
CA ALA A 213 -20.96 5.70 6.06
C ALA A 213 -21.91 6.84 6.42
N GLY A 214 -21.99 7.21 7.69
CA GLY A 214 -22.78 8.33 8.18
C GLY A 214 -22.34 8.79 9.56
N ILE A 215 -22.87 9.95 9.99
CA ILE A 215 -22.71 10.47 11.35
C ILE A 215 -24.07 10.54 11.99
N GLU A 216 -24.22 9.97 13.19
CA GLU A 216 -25.46 10.00 13.98
C GLU A 216 -25.25 10.73 15.29
N PRO A 217 -26.24 11.56 15.76
CA PRO A 217 -26.07 12.34 16.97
C PRO A 217 -26.06 11.47 18.24
N THR A 218 -26.68 10.28 18.19
CA THR A 218 -26.81 9.36 19.31
C THR A 218 -26.20 8.00 18.97
N GLU A 219 -25.88 7.23 20.00
CA GLU A 219 -25.37 5.86 19.81
C GLU A 219 -26.40 5.00 19.07
N PRO A 220 -26.02 4.41 17.91
CA PRO A 220 -26.98 3.62 17.15
C PRO A 220 -27.26 2.27 17.84
N SER A 221 -28.54 1.88 17.87
CA SER A 221 -29.00 0.61 18.43
C SER A 221 -29.55 -0.37 17.38
N ASP A 222 -29.43 -0.02 16.08
CA ASP A 222 -29.92 -0.82 14.96
C ASP A 222 -28.98 -2.01 14.67
N GLU A 223 -29.55 -3.20 14.44
CA GLU A 223 -28.81 -4.43 14.10
C GLU A 223 -28.04 -4.34 12.76
N ARG A 224 -28.43 -3.43 11.86
CA ARG A 224 -27.72 -3.16 10.60
C ARG A 224 -26.40 -2.43 10.79
N VAL A 225 -26.12 -1.94 11.98
CA VAL A 225 -24.85 -1.28 12.29
C VAL A 225 -23.73 -2.31 12.36
N LEU A 226 -22.78 -2.18 11.47
CA LEU A 226 -21.60 -3.03 11.43
C LEU A 226 -20.48 -2.48 12.32
N TYR A 227 -20.40 -1.15 12.43
CA TYR A 227 -19.42 -0.45 13.24
C TYR A 227 -19.95 0.93 13.66
N ALA A 228 -19.63 1.33 14.88
CA ALA A 228 -19.88 2.68 15.38
C ALA A 228 -18.72 3.13 16.28
N GLU A 229 -18.29 4.38 16.09
CA GLU A 229 -17.23 5.00 16.87
C GLU A 229 -17.65 6.42 17.29
N LYS A 230 -17.45 6.75 18.56
CA LYS A 230 -17.79 8.07 19.08
C LYS A 230 -16.82 9.13 18.56
N THR A 231 -17.36 10.20 17.99
CA THR A 231 -16.62 11.34 17.45
C THR A 231 -17.08 12.65 18.11
N LEU A 232 -16.42 13.79 17.82
CA LEU A 232 -16.84 15.10 18.34
C LEU A 232 -18.27 15.51 17.88
N GLY A 233 -18.71 15.01 16.70
CA GLY A 233 -20.02 15.35 16.12
C GLY A 233 -21.11 14.31 16.35
N GLY A 234 -20.87 13.29 17.18
CA GLY A 234 -21.77 12.17 17.39
C GLY A 234 -21.08 10.83 17.22
N TYR A 235 -21.66 9.91 16.46
CA TYR A 235 -21.11 8.59 16.17
C TYR A 235 -20.85 8.46 14.67
N ALA A 236 -19.63 8.17 14.27
CA ALA A 236 -19.33 7.68 12.93
C ALA A 236 -19.84 6.24 12.81
N VAL A 237 -20.68 5.97 11.84
CA VAL A 237 -21.39 4.69 11.71
C VAL A 237 -21.15 4.10 10.34
N LEU A 238 -20.88 2.78 10.30
CA LEU A 238 -20.88 1.99 9.07
C LEU A 238 -22.05 0.98 9.11
N ARG A 239 -22.82 0.94 8.02
CA ARG A 239 -23.91 -0.02 7.79
C ARG A 239 -23.69 -0.77 6.48
N GLU A 240 -24.37 -1.90 6.30
CA GLU A 240 -24.51 -2.50 4.98
C GLU A 240 -25.29 -1.55 4.06
N ASN A 241 -24.77 -1.34 2.85
CA ASN A 241 -25.45 -0.58 1.81
C ASN A 241 -26.51 -1.49 1.16
N ALA A 242 -27.77 -1.12 1.28
CA ALA A 242 -28.91 -1.90 0.78
C ALA A 242 -29.28 -1.59 -0.69
N GLY A 243 -28.33 -1.11 -1.50
CA GLY A 243 -28.56 -0.73 -2.90
C GLY A 243 -28.87 0.77 -3.07
N GLU A 244 -28.52 1.57 -2.08
CA GLU A 244 -28.54 3.03 -2.14
C GLU A 244 -27.32 3.55 -2.91
N GLU A 245 -27.21 4.87 -3.11
CA GLU A 245 -26.06 5.48 -3.76
C GLU A 245 -24.75 5.12 -3.02
N GLU A 246 -23.68 4.95 -3.79
CA GLU A 246 -22.34 4.71 -3.23
C GLU A 246 -21.96 5.86 -2.30
N THR A 247 -21.46 5.51 -1.12
CA THR A 247 -20.97 6.50 -0.16
C THR A 247 -19.46 6.43 -0.04
N THR A 248 -18.84 7.58 0.19
CA THR A 248 -17.42 7.64 0.50
C THR A 248 -17.22 7.17 1.95
N VAL A 249 -16.44 6.12 2.12
CA VAL A 249 -16.06 5.60 3.43
C VAL A 249 -14.68 6.14 3.78
N ASP A 250 -14.56 6.83 4.91
CA ASP A 250 -13.29 7.28 5.45
C ASP A 250 -12.37 6.10 5.76
N LEU A 251 -11.10 6.20 5.33
CA LEU A 251 -10.14 5.11 5.47
C LEU A 251 -9.80 4.77 6.92
N GLU A 252 -9.79 5.74 7.83
CA GLU A 252 -9.51 5.52 9.25
C GLU A 252 -10.67 4.78 9.91
N THR A 253 -11.90 5.20 9.61
CA THR A 253 -13.13 4.51 10.06
C THR A 253 -13.16 3.08 9.52
N LEU A 254 -12.82 2.86 8.24
CA LEU A 254 -12.73 1.52 7.65
C LEU A 254 -11.67 0.68 8.35
N PHE A 255 -10.48 1.22 8.55
CA PHE A 255 -9.38 0.51 9.22
C PHE A 255 -9.76 0.09 10.63
N ASN A 256 -10.34 1.00 11.42
CA ASN A 256 -10.80 0.73 12.78
C ASN A 256 -11.91 -0.34 12.79
N ALA A 257 -12.87 -0.24 11.89
CA ALA A 257 -13.96 -1.19 11.77
C ALA A 257 -13.49 -2.60 11.39
N VAL A 258 -12.53 -2.71 10.45
CA VAL A 258 -11.98 -4.00 10.00
C VAL A 258 -11.10 -4.64 11.06
N THR A 259 -10.31 -3.85 11.80
CA THR A 259 -9.39 -4.35 12.84
C THR A 259 -10.05 -4.56 14.20
N ALA A 260 -11.31 -4.14 14.38
CA ALA A 260 -12.07 -4.35 15.61
C ALA A 260 -12.21 -5.84 15.92
N PRO A 261 -12.15 -6.26 17.21
CA PRO A 261 -12.43 -7.64 17.59
C PRO A 261 -13.83 -8.08 17.14
N GLY A 262 -13.92 -9.22 16.45
CA GLY A 262 -15.20 -9.72 15.93
C GLY A 262 -15.83 -8.84 14.83
N SER A 263 -15.02 -8.17 14.02
CA SER A 263 -15.44 -7.23 12.98
C SER A 263 -16.60 -7.75 12.12
N LYS A 264 -17.77 -7.12 12.24
CA LYS A 264 -18.92 -7.39 11.38
C LYS A 264 -18.68 -6.93 9.94
N VAL A 265 -17.86 -5.88 9.74
CA VAL A 265 -17.46 -5.40 8.41
C VAL A 265 -16.68 -6.49 7.68
N ARG A 266 -15.65 -7.07 8.31
CA ARG A 266 -14.89 -8.17 7.71
C ARG A 266 -15.78 -9.36 7.35
N ALA A 267 -16.65 -9.78 8.26
CA ALA A 267 -17.58 -10.87 8.03
C ALA A 267 -18.56 -10.60 6.86
N ALA A 268 -18.97 -9.35 6.64
CA ALA A 268 -19.82 -8.96 5.51
C ALA A 268 -19.11 -9.15 4.16
N PHE A 269 -17.81 -8.82 4.07
CA PHE A 269 -17.01 -9.04 2.85
C PHE A 269 -16.69 -10.52 2.62
N GLU A 270 -16.40 -11.29 3.67
CA GLU A 270 -16.14 -12.74 3.58
C GLU A 270 -17.38 -13.52 3.08
N ARG A 271 -18.59 -13.21 3.60
CA ARG A 271 -19.85 -13.82 3.12
C ARG A 271 -20.09 -13.60 1.63
N ALA A 272 -19.79 -12.43 1.15
CA ALA A 272 -20.00 -12.10 -0.26
C ALA A 272 -18.97 -12.76 -1.19
N ALA A 273 -17.73 -12.93 -0.75
CA ALA A 273 -16.72 -13.69 -1.49
C ALA A 273 -17.13 -15.16 -1.63
N ALA A 274 -17.69 -15.75 -0.54
CA ALA A 274 -18.20 -17.11 -0.56
C ALA A 274 -19.44 -17.27 -1.47
N GLY A 275 -20.35 -16.29 -1.52
CA GLY A 275 -21.52 -16.29 -2.39
C GLY A 275 -21.18 -16.16 -3.89
N ALA A 276 -20.17 -15.36 -4.23
CA ALA A 276 -19.72 -15.21 -5.61
C ALA A 276 -19.03 -16.48 -6.15
N GLY A 277 -18.32 -17.23 -5.29
CA GLY A 277 -17.71 -18.52 -5.64
C GLY A 277 -18.71 -19.66 -5.89
N ALA A 278 -19.91 -19.60 -5.27
CA ALA A 278 -20.94 -20.63 -5.42
C ALA A 278 -21.78 -20.49 -6.71
N SER A 279 -21.83 -19.31 -7.31
CA SER A 279 -22.59 -19.06 -8.56
C SER A 279 -21.80 -19.36 -9.86
N GLY A 280 -20.50 -19.66 -9.75
CA GLY A 280 -19.61 -19.93 -10.90
C GLY A 280 -19.50 -21.39 -11.35
N SER A 281 -20.15 -22.35 -10.68
CA SER A 281 -20.11 -23.78 -11.02
C SER A 281 -21.48 -24.30 -11.45
N ALA A 282 -21.99 -23.84 -12.61
CA ALA A 282 -22.99 -24.59 -13.34
C ALA A 282 -22.27 -25.56 -14.30
N PRO A 283 -22.52 -26.87 -14.28
CA PRO A 283 -21.94 -27.79 -15.23
C PRO A 283 -22.63 -27.58 -16.58
N GLU A 284 -21.88 -27.29 -17.62
CA GLU A 284 -22.33 -27.57 -18.98
C GLU A 284 -22.48 -29.09 -19.12
N GLY A 285 -23.68 -29.55 -18.79
CA GLY A 285 -24.15 -30.90 -19.05
C GLY A 285 -24.34 -31.05 -20.54
N GLY A 286 -23.74 -32.14 -21.10
CA GLY A 286 -23.69 -32.51 -22.47
C GLY A 286 -25.03 -32.61 -23.18
N ALA A 287 -24.93 -32.64 -24.49
CA ALA A 287 -25.68 -33.53 -25.34
C ALA A 287 -25.20 -33.41 -26.79
N ARG A 288 -24.74 -34.59 -27.28
CA ARG A 288 -24.67 -35.11 -28.64
C ARG A 288 -23.51 -34.64 -29.51
#